data_1017ea8411368abce3fbc7b8a8128a9b
#
_entry.id   1017ea8411368abce3fbc7b8a8128a9b
#
_cell.length_a   1.000
_cell.length_b   1.000
_cell.length_c   1.000
_cell.angle_alpha   90.00
_cell.angle_beta   90.00
_cell.angle_gamma   90.00
#
_symmetry.space_group_name_H-M   'P 1'
#
loop_
_entity.id
_entity.type
_entity.pdbx_description
1 polymer ?
#
loop_
_entity_poly.entity_id
_entity_poly.type
_entity_poly.pdbx_seq_one_letter_code
_entity_poly.pdbx_strand_id
1 'polypeptide(L)'
;MTVDSRFRRSSQRLVQRYGALRTYNHITEEVYNVETQMMQSYTQSYNIKIYKEEPKEREIKSPNLVGKEVCVMVVAAADLPVKPTLGDTINGNELDAQTAYRVEAISESWAGETVAAWKLFCTIS
;
A
#
# COMPACT_ATOMS: atom_id res chain seq x y z
N MET A 1 18.49 -3.17 -21.54
CA MET A 1 17.41 -3.21 -20.53
C MET A 1 17.34 -4.61 -19.94
N THR A 2 17.38 -4.72 -18.62
CA THR A 2 17.29 -6.00 -17.94
C THR A 2 15.85 -6.50 -17.89
N VAL A 3 15.67 -7.80 -17.64
CA VAL A 3 14.34 -8.41 -17.45
C VAL A 3 13.59 -7.71 -16.32
N ASP A 4 14.27 -7.43 -15.21
CA ASP A 4 13.71 -6.75 -14.05
C ASP A 4 13.13 -5.37 -14.40
N SER A 5 13.85 -4.59 -15.21
CA SER A 5 13.37 -3.27 -15.64
C SER A 5 12.10 -3.37 -16.48
N ARG A 6 12.00 -4.39 -17.34
CA ARG A 6 10.82 -4.61 -18.18
C ARG A 6 9.59 -4.91 -17.31
N PHE A 7 9.72 -5.82 -16.35
CA PHE A 7 8.61 -6.19 -15.47
C PHE A 7 8.17 -5.05 -14.58
N ARG A 8 9.11 -4.26 -14.07
CA ARG A 8 8.78 -3.08 -13.28
C ARG A 8 8.00 -2.06 -14.11
N ARG A 9 8.39 -1.84 -15.35
CA ARG A 9 7.66 -0.93 -16.26
C ARG A 9 6.28 -1.45 -16.59
N SER A 10 6.14 -2.77 -16.81
CA SER A 10 4.84 -3.39 -17.07
C SER A 10 3.90 -3.23 -15.91
N SER A 11 4.37 -3.47 -14.68
CA SER A 11 3.58 -3.26 -13.46
C SER A 11 3.17 -1.81 -13.31
N GLN A 12 4.08 -0.88 -13.55
CA GLN A 12 3.78 0.55 -13.48
C GLN A 12 2.72 0.96 -14.49
N ARG A 13 2.80 0.45 -15.74
CA ARG A 13 1.81 0.74 -16.78
C ARG A 13 0.42 0.24 -16.40
N LEU A 14 0.32 -0.97 -15.85
CA LEU A 14 -0.94 -1.53 -15.41
C LEU A 14 -1.58 -0.69 -14.30
N VAL A 15 -0.81 -0.32 -13.30
CA VAL A 15 -1.28 0.51 -12.20
C VAL A 15 -1.68 1.89 -12.72
N GLN A 16 -0.90 2.49 -13.60
CA GLN A 16 -1.24 3.80 -14.16
C GLN A 16 -2.48 3.79 -15.04
N ARG A 17 -2.72 2.67 -15.74
CA ARG A 17 -3.90 2.53 -16.60
C ARG A 17 -5.18 2.28 -15.79
N TYR A 18 -5.14 1.45 -14.77
CA TYR A 18 -6.31 1.01 -14.01
C TYR A 18 -6.40 1.58 -12.61
N GLY A 19 -5.32 2.17 -12.12
CA GLY A 19 -5.30 2.76 -10.79
C GLY A 19 -5.93 4.14 -10.74
N ALA A 20 -6.31 4.55 -9.54
CA ALA A 20 -6.75 5.90 -9.24
C ALA A 20 -5.69 6.62 -8.42
N LEU A 21 -5.62 7.95 -8.56
CA LEU A 21 -4.70 8.76 -7.76
C LEU A 21 -5.17 8.76 -6.32
N ARG A 22 -4.29 8.34 -5.41
CA ARG A 22 -4.54 8.28 -3.97
C ARG A 22 -3.33 8.81 -3.22
N THR A 23 -3.53 9.21 -1.98
CA THR A 23 -2.44 9.62 -1.10
C THR A 23 -2.01 8.44 -0.23
N TYR A 24 -0.77 8.03 -0.38
CA TYR A 24 -0.14 7.00 0.44
C TYR A 24 0.61 7.68 1.58
N ASN A 25 0.27 7.34 2.82
CA ASN A 25 0.88 7.92 4.03
C ASN A 25 1.79 6.89 4.68
N HIS A 26 3.10 7.10 4.55
CA HIS A 26 4.12 6.21 5.09
C HIS A 26 4.59 6.71 6.45
N ILE A 27 4.59 5.82 7.44
CA ILE A 27 5.08 6.13 8.79
C ILE A 27 6.60 6.17 8.75
N THR A 28 7.17 7.34 9.01
CA THR A 28 8.63 7.53 9.01
C THR A 28 9.23 7.37 10.39
N GLU A 29 8.48 7.74 11.43
CA GLU A 29 8.98 7.71 12.80
C GLU A 29 7.81 7.62 13.78
N GLU A 30 8.00 6.87 14.86
CA GLU A 30 7.09 6.85 16.00
C GLU A 30 7.88 7.27 17.23
N VAL A 31 7.42 8.33 17.89
CA VAL A 31 8.11 8.90 19.06
C VAL A 31 7.13 9.00 20.23
N TYR A 32 7.57 8.55 21.40
CA TYR A 32 6.78 8.72 22.62
C TYR A 32 6.93 10.15 23.13
N ASN A 33 5.80 10.85 23.29
CA ASN A 33 5.79 12.20 23.83
C ASN A 33 5.53 12.13 25.34
N VAL A 34 6.56 12.50 26.11
CA VAL A 34 6.51 12.43 27.58
C VAL A 34 5.49 13.41 28.16
N GLU A 35 5.31 14.56 27.53
CA GLU A 35 4.38 15.60 28.01
C GLU A 35 2.93 15.18 27.85
N THR A 36 2.57 14.59 26.71
CA THR A 36 1.19 14.13 26.43
C THR A 36 0.96 12.68 26.86
N GLN A 37 2.02 11.93 27.15
CA GLN A 37 1.99 10.50 27.43
C GLN A 37 1.38 9.68 26.30
N MET A 38 1.58 10.13 25.06
CA MET A 38 1.05 9.48 23.85
C MET A 38 2.15 9.23 22.84
N MET A 39 1.98 8.19 22.03
CA MET A 39 2.82 7.96 20.87
C MET A 39 2.48 8.96 19.78
N GLN A 40 3.47 9.59 19.20
CA GLN A 40 3.31 10.45 18.04
C GLN A 40 3.93 9.77 16.82
N SER A 41 3.15 9.71 15.75
CA SER A 41 3.62 9.17 14.47
C SER A 41 3.85 10.31 13.50
N TYR A 42 5.01 10.27 12.83
CA TYR A 42 5.33 11.19 11.75
C TYR A 42 5.19 10.44 10.44
N THR A 43 4.47 11.05 9.50
CA THR A 43 4.22 10.42 8.21
C THR A 43 4.73 11.29 7.09
N GLN A 44 5.10 10.64 5.99
CA GLN A 44 5.38 11.29 4.73
C GLN A 44 4.38 10.81 3.70
N SER A 45 3.76 11.75 2.98
CA SER A 45 2.68 11.43 2.05
C SER A 45 3.18 11.48 0.61
N TYR A 46 2.67 10.56 -0.19
CA TYR A 46 2.98 10.45 -1.61
C TYR A 46 1.68 10.35 -2.40
N ASN A 47 1.53 11.18 -3.42
CA ASN A 47 0.39 11.12 -4.32
C ASN A 47 0.76 10.21 -5.49
N ILE A 48 0.22 9.01 -5.51
CA ILE A 48 0.54 7.99 -6.51
C ILE A 48 -0.74 7.31 -6.99
N LYS A 49 -0.66 6.67 -8.16
CA LYS A 49 -1.76 5.82 -8.63
C LYS A 49 -1.69 4.47 -7.97
N ILE A 50 -2.84 4.02 -7.47
CA ILE A 50 -2.99 2.75 -6.77
C ILE A 50 -4.20 2.03 -7.35
N TYR A 51 -4.01 0.77 -7.71
CA TYR A 51 -5.08 -0.09 -8.22
C TYR A 51 -5.72 -0.86 -7.07
N LYS A 52 -7.03 -0.69 -6.90
CA LYS A 52 -7.80 -1.40 -5.87
C LYS A 52 -8.45 -2.62 -6.49
N GLU A 53 -8.26 -3.79 -5.87
CA GLU A 53 -8.90 -5.04 -6.31
C GLU A 53 -9.52 -5.78 -5.14
N GLU A 54 -10.45 -6.69 -5.44
CA GLU A 54 -11.02 -7.58 -4.44
C GLU A 54 -10.02 -8.70 -4.12
N PRO A 55 -9.83 -9.04 -2.84
CA PRO A 55 -8.92 -10.12 -2.48
C PRO A 55 -9.49 -11.46 -2.90
N LYS A 56 -8.60 -12.36 -3.35
CA LYS A 56 -8.96 -13.75 -3.58
C LYS A 56 -9.02 -14.47 -2.24
N GLU A 57 -9.95 -15.39 -2.11
CA GLU A 57 -10.15 -16.15 -0.86
C GLU A 57 -8.84 -16.76 -0.35
N ARG A 58 -8.04 -17.32 -1.24
CA ARG A 58 -6.74 -17.91 -0.92
C ARG A 58 -5.70 -16.92 -0.41
N GLU A 59 -5.91 -15.63 -0.64
CA GLU A 59 -4.99 -14.56 -0.21
C GLU A 59 -5.28 -14.10 1.21
N ILE A 60 -6.45 -14.42 1.76
CA ILE A 60 -6.85 -14.02 3.11
C ILE A 60 -6.45 -15.12 4.09
N LYS A 61 -5.15 -15.26 4.32
CA LYS A 61 -4.62 -16.30 5.22
C LYS A 61 -4.08 -15.73 6.55
N SER A 62 -3.82 -14.44 6.59
CA SER A 62 -3.30 -13.82 7.81
C SER A 62 -4.36 -13.77 8.90
N PRO A 63 -4.05 -14.16 10.15
CA PRO A 63 -4.99 -14.03 11.27
C PRO A 63 -5.48 -12.59 11.46
N ASN A 64 -4.68 -11.60 11.09
CA ASN A 64 -5.05 -10.19 11.20
C ASN A 64 -6.19 -9.79 10.26
N LEU A 65 -6.42 -10.57 9.21
CA LEU A 65 -7.41 -10.26 8.17
C LEU A 65 -8.71 -11.05 8.35
N VAL A 66 -8.70 -12.09 9.15
CA VAL A 66 -9.88 -12.93 9.34
C VAL A 66 -10.99 -12.14 10.02
N GLY A 67 -12.18 -12.16 9.42
CA GLY A 67 -13.34 -11.45 9.95
C GLY A 67 -13.37 -9.95 9.69
N LYS A 68 -12.38 -9.42 8.96
CA LYS A 68 -12.33 -8.00 8.60
C LYS A 68 -12.71 -7.80 7.14
N GLU A 69 -13.25 -6.62 6.85
CA GLU A 69 -13.45 -6.20 5.47
C GLU A 69 -12.10 -5.80 4.87
N VAL A 70 -11.64 -6.58 3.91
CA VAL A 70 -10.31 -6.45 3.31
C VAL A 70 -10.42 -6.05 1.86
N CYS A 71 -9.55 -5.13 1.43
CA CYS A 71 -9.32 -4.85 0.02
C CYS A 71 -7.83 -4.96 -0.27
N VAL A 72 -7.48 -5.15 -1.54
CA VAL A 72 -6.09 -5.21 -1.98
C VAL A 72 -5.77 -3.93 -2.75
N MET A 73 -4.72 -3.25 -2.33
CA MET A 73 -4.19 -2.07 -3.03
C MET A 73 -2.87 -2.46 -3.69
N VAL A 74 -2.83 -2.36 -5.02
CA VAL A 74 -1.63 -2.69 -5.79
C VAL A 74 -0.89 -1.41 -6.12
N VAL A 75 0.37 -1.34 -5.70
CA VAL A 75 1.25 -0.19 -5.91
C VAL A 75 2.46 -0.63 -6.72
N ALA A 76 2.74 0.09 -7.80
CA ALA A 76 3.95 -0.16 -8.57
C ALA A 76 5.18 0.28 -7.76
N ALA A 77 6.18 -0.60 -7.66
CA ALA A 77 7.39 -0.28 -6.90
C ALA A 77 8.14 0.93 -7.46
N ALA A 78 8.02 1.17 -8.76
CA ALA A 78 8.65 2.33 -9.39
C ALA A 78 8.02 3.67 -8.99
N ASP A 79 6.77 3.68 -8.53
CA ASP A 79 6.04 4.89 -8.17
C ASP A 79 6.20 5.26 -6.69
N LEU A 80 6.50 4.28 -5.84
CA LEU A 80 6.64 4.50 -4.39
C LEU A 80 8.12 4.44 -4.01
N PRO A 81 8.73 5.58 -3.62
CA PRO A 81 10.16 5.63 -3.33
C PRO A 81 10.57 5.00 -1.99
N VAL A 82 9.60 4.51 -1.23
CA VAL A 82 9.85 3.87 0.07
C VAL A 82 9.22 2.49 0.12
N LYS A 83 9.77 1.62 0.95
CA LYS A 83 9.18 0.29 1.17
C LYS A 83 7.94 0.43 2.05
N PRO A 84 6.77 -0.13 1.66
CA PRO A 84 5.59 -0.10 2.52
C PRO A 84 5.83 -0.80 3.86
N THR A 85 5.21 -0.28 4.90
CA THR A 85 5.26 -0.88 6.24
C THR A 85 3.85 -1.06 6.79
N LEU A 86 3.71 -2.02 7.71
CA LEU A 86 2.42 -2.26 8.38
C LEU A 86 2.02 -1.02 9.17
N GLY A 87 0.74 -0.67 9.10
CA GLY A 87 0.22 0.52 9.75
C GLY A 87 0.18 1.76 8.87
N ASP A 88 0.84 1.74 7.70
CA ASP A 88 0.70 2.82 6.72
C ASP A 88 -0.76 2.94 6.30
N THR A 89 -1.17 4.14 5.89
CA THR A 89 -2.56 4.39 5.50
C THR A 89 -2.63 4.92 4.07
N ILE A 90 -3.78 4.69 3.44
CA ILE A 90 -4.06 5.15 2.09
C ILE A 90 -5.41 5.88 2.14
N ASN A 91 -5.42 7.12 1.67
CA ASN A 91 -6.67 7.89 1.59
C ASN A 91 -7.49 7.44 0.38
N GLY A 92 -8.82 7.50 0.51
CA GLY A 92 -9.71 7.25 -0.62
C GLY A 92 -9.59 8.31 -1.71
N ASN A 93 -10.12 7.99 -2.89
CA ASN A 93 -10.22 8.94 -3.98
C ASN A 93 -11.58 9.65 -3.97
N GLU A 94 -11.97 10.30 -5.06
CA GLU A 94 -13.24 11.03 -5.16
C GLU A 94 -14.47 10.15 -4.91
N LEU A 95 -14.40 8.86 -5.23
CA LEU A 95 -15.52 7.93 -5.05
C LEU A 95 -15.66 7.46 -3.59
N ASP A 96 -14.55 7.37 -2.87
CA ASP A 96 -14.50 6.90 -1.50
C ASP A 96 -13.66 7.84 -0.60
N ALA A 97 -13.81 9.15 -0.80
CA ALA A 97 -13.00 10.18 -0.15
C ALA A 97 -13.06 10.14 1.39
N GLN A 98 -14.14 9.61 1.95
CA GLN A 98 -14.30 9.51 3.41
C GLN A 98 -13.70 8.23 3.98
N THR A 99 -13.16 7.37 3.13
CA THR A 99 -12.62 6.08 3.54
C THR A 99 -11.11 6.17 3.69
N ALA A 100 -10.60 5.63 4.78
CA ALA A 100 -9.17 5.44 4.98
C ALA A 100 -8.88 3.93 5.03
N TYR A 101 -7.81 3.52 4.37
CA TYR A 101 -7.39 2.13 4.30
C TYR A 101 -6.09 1.98 5.07
N ARG A 102 -6.03 1.00 5.96
CA ARG A 102 -4.83 0.72 6.75
C ARG A 102 -4.16 -0.55 6.26
N VAL A 103 -2.87 -0.50 6.03
CA VAL A 103 -2.07 -1.64 5.58
C VAL A 103 -1.87 -2.62 6.73
N GLU A 104 -2.43 -3.83 6.59
CA GLU A 104 -2.35 -4.89 7.61
C GLU A 104 -1.45 -6.05 7.20
N ALA A 105 -1.24 -6.25 5.90
CA ALA A 105 -0.33 -7.26 5.39
C ALA A 105 0.24 -6.80 4.05
N ILE A 106 1.44 -7.27 3.72
CA ILE A 106 2.16 -6.88 2.52
C ILE A 106 2.63 -8.13 1.80
N SER A 107 2.37 -8.20 0.50
CA SER A 107 2.91 -9.22 -0.39
C SER A 107 3.72 -8.55 -1.48
N GLU A 108 4.85 -9.14 -1.84
CA GLU A 108 5.75 -8.62 -2.86
C GLU A 108 5.59 -9.41 -4.14
N SER A 109 5.48 -8.69 -5.26
CA SER A 109 5.55 -9.28 -6.59
C SER A 109 6.92 -8.99 -7.17
N TRP A 110 7.71 -10.04 -7.36
CA TRP A 110 9.10 -9.92 -7.78
C TRP A 110 9.24 -10.02 -9.30
N ALA A 111 10.22 -9.29 -9.82
CA ALA A 111 10.69 -9.40 -11.19
C ALA A 111 12.20 -9.65 -11.12
N GLY A 112 12.59 -10.93 -11.21
CA GLY A 112 13.99 -11.32 -10.97
C GLY A 112 14.39 -11.08 -9.52
N GLU A 113 15.36 -10.22 -9.27
CA GLU A 113 15.87 -9.91 -7.93
C GLU A 113 15.28 -8.62 -7.34
N THR A 114 14.38 -7.95 -8.07
CA THR A 114 13.78 -6.70 -7.62
C THR A 114 12.27 -6.82 -7.49
N VAL A 115 11.70 -6.01 -6.61
CA VAL A 115 10.26 -5.95 -6.44
C VAL A 115 9.66 -5.11 -7.56
N ALA A 116 8.67 -5.67 -8.27
CA ALA A 116 7.96 -4.97 -9.34
C ALA A 116 6.73 -4.24 -8.81
N ALA A 117 6.02 -4.84 -7.85
CA ALA A 117 4.81 -4.26 -7.27
C ALA A 117 4.62 -4.76 -5.84
N TRP A 118 3.88 -3.97 -5.07
CA TRP A 118 3.45 -4.31 -3.72
C TRP A 118 1.96 -4.61 -3.75
N LYS A 119 1.55 -5.73 -3.17
CA LYS A 119 0.14 -5.98 -2.86
C LYS A 119 -0.08 -5.70 -1.39
N LEU A 120 -0.87 -4.68 -1.10
CA LEU A 120 -1.13 -4.23 0.25
C LEU A 120 -2.54 -4.66 0.65
N PHE A 121 -2.61 -5.56 1.61
CA PHE A 121 -3.90 -6.03 2.15
C PHE A 121 -4.35 -5.03 3.21
N CYS A 122 -5.38 -4.27 2.89
CA CYS A 122 -5.81 -3.15 3.71
C CYS A 122 -7.17 -3.41 4.33
N THR A 123 -7.37 -2.90 5.54
CA THR A 123 -8.67 -2.88 6.19
C THR A 123 -9.20 -1.46 6.19
N ILE A 124 -10.53 -1.33 6.15
CA ILE A 124 -11.20 -0.03 6.24
C ILE A 124 -11.21 0.41 7.69
N SER A 125 -10.74 1.63 7.91
CA SER A 125 -10.74 2.20 9.25
C SER A 125 -11.90 3.18 9.45
#